data_93fce7e921c285cd335870f982f5c6ec
#
_entry.id   93fce7e921c285cd335870f982f5c6ec
#
_cell.length_a   1.000
_cell.length_b   1.000
_cell.length_c   1.000
_cell.angle_alpha   90.00
_cell.angle_beta   90.00
_cell.angle_gamma   90.00
#
_symmetry.space_group_name_H-M   'P 1'
#
loop_
_entity.id
_entity.type
_entity.pdbx_description
1 polymer ?
#
loop_
_entity_poly.entity_id
_entity_poly.type
_entity_poly.pdbx_seq_one_letter_code
_entity_poly.pdbx_strand_id
1 'polypeptide(L)'
;LVSAYSQTYPIMFYELSSDNTMDSGAKYNPYWKSITQYYLWQDVSEVDDDDPNGIWQGCYSAISSANMALQAIEEMGDPVSLNPQKGEALLCRAYWHFVLANTFCMPYNAQTADTDMGIPYILVPETKPMELPSRGTIAEVYAQIAKDLEKGLPLIDEDIYSVPKYHFNRKAAYAFATRFYLYYTHSDKSNYTKAIEYANVVLGTDDPTDVLRDWASLNSLPSDLEYIGDTYISISDRANLMLS
;
A
#
# COMPACT_ATOMS: atom_id res chain seq x y z
N LEU A 1 -8.52 -8.14 -11.80
CA LEU A 1 -7.98 -7.64 -10.53
C LEU A 1 -6.51 -8.02 -10.25
N VAL A 2 -6.01 -9.15 -10.79
CA VAL A 2 -4.61 -9.57 -10.55
C VAL A 2 -3.61 -8.43 -10.85
N SER A 3 -3.83 -7.66 -11.91
CA SER A 3 -2.98 -6.50 -12.25
C SER A 3 -3.18 -5.28 -11.33
N ALA A 4 -4.16 -5.30 -10.44
CA ALA A 4 -4.34 -4.25 -9.43
C ALA A 4 -3.42 -4.42 -8.21
N TYR A 5 -2.67 -5.52 -8.16
CA TYR A 5 -1.58 -5.75 -7.22
C TYR A 5 -0.27 -5.48 -7.96
N SER A 6 0.32 -4.32 -7.75
CA SER A 6 1.59 -3.97 -8.38
C SER A 6 2.73 -4.83 -7.86
N GLN A 7 3.67 -5.15 -8.74
CA GLN A 7 4.92 -5.80 -8.37
C GLN A 7 6.03 -4.80 -8.03
N THR A 8 5.69 -3.52 -7.90
CA THR A 8 6.65 -2.49 -7.50
C THR A 8 6.95 -2.59 -6.02
N TYR A 9 8.21 -2.82 -5.69
CA TYR A 9 8.69 -2.95 -4.32
C TYR A 9 9.61 -1.77 -3.96
N PRO A 10 9.09 -0.68 -3.38
CA PRO A 10 9.89 0.49 -3.05
C PRO A 10 10.78 0.31 -1.81
N ILE A 11 10.98 -0.93 -1.34
CA ILE A 11 11.71 -1.24 -0.11
C ILE A 11 13.13 -0.68 -0.16
N MET A 12 13.85 -0.90 -1.27
CA MET A 12 15.22 -0.41 -1.42
C MET A 12 15.27 1.11 -1.34
N PHE A 13 14.35 1.80 -2.01
CA PHE A 13 14.24 3.25 -1.96
C PHE A 13 13.98 3.75 -0.53
N TYR A 14 13.03 3.14 0.20
CA TYR A 14 12.72 3.55 1.57
C TYR A 14 13.84 3.24 2.56
N GLU A 15 14.41 2.04 2.51
CA GLU A 15 15.46 1.63 3.44
C GLU A 15 16.74 2.45 3.25
N LEU A 16 17.16 2.69 2.00
CA LEU A 16 18.34 3.50 1.71
C LEU A 16 18.14 4.99 2.02
N SER A 17 16.90 5.48 1.96
CA SER A 17 16.58 6.87 2.30
C SER A 17 16.25 7.07 3.79
N SER A 18 16.34 6.00 4.59
CA SER A 18 16.05 6.01 6.03
C SER A 18 17.34 6.00 6.87
N ASP A 19 17.19 6.12 8.18
CA ASP A 19 18.28 5.96 9.16
C ASP A 19 18.53 4.49 9.55
N ASN A 20 17.85 3.53 8.92
CA ASN A 20 18.07 2.10 9.11
C ASN A 20 19.33 1.60 8.38
N THR A 21 19.84 2.35 7.42
CA THR A 21 20.98 1.98 6.58
C THR A 21 22.20 2.84 6.90
N MET A 22 23.35 2.21 7.01
CA MET A 22 24.62 2.88 7.28
C MET A 22 25.66 2.52 6.21
N ASP A 23 26.37 3.52 5.69
CA ASP A 23 27.52 3.28 4.83
C ASP A 23 28.64 2.58 5.63
N SER A 24 29.05 1.39 5.19
CA SER A 24 30.14 0.61 5.79
C SER A 24 31.54 1.07 5.37
N GLY A 25 31.65 2.12 4.59
CA GLY A 25 32.90 2.77 4.19
C GLY A 25 33.49 2.29 2.86
N ALA A 26 34.79 2.54 2.66
CA ALA A 26 35.46 2.45 1.35
C ALA A 26 35.49 1.08 0.67
N LYS A 27 35.03 0.02 1.32
CA LYS A 27 34.89 -1.31 0.71
C LYS A 27 33.56 -1.51 -0.05
N TYR A 28 32.60 -0.62 0.17
CA TYR A 28 31.31 -0.66 -0.51
C TYR A 28 31.42 0.10 -1.83
N ASN A 29 31.14 -0.58 -2.92
CA ASN A 29 31.05 0.04 -4.25
C ASN A 29 29.67 -0.28 -4.83
N PRO A 30 28.71 0.65 -4.74
CA PRO A 30 27.37 0.42 -5.24
C PRO A 30 27.39 0.20 -6.75
N TYR A 31 26.76 -0.87 -7.19
CA TYR A 31 26.68 -1.19 -8.61
C TYR A 31 25.83 -0.16 -9.36
N TRP A 32 24.74 0.29 -8.73
CA TRP A 32 23.86 1.32 -9.30
C TRP A 32 24.07 2.67 -8.63
N LYS A 33 24.11 3.70 -9.44
CA LYS A 33 24.26 5.09 -9.00
C LYS A 33 23.08 5.54 -8.13
N SER A 34 21.87 5.04 -8.42
CA SER A 34 20.63 5.29 -7.67
C SER A 34 20.76 4.96 -6.18
N ILE A 35 21.48 3.89 -5.81
CA ILE A 35 21.73 3.52 -4.41
C ILE A 35 22.41 4.66 -3.64
N THR A 36 23.48 5.23 -4.23
CA THR A 36 24.18 6.36 -3.63
C THR A 36 23.28 7.61 -3.58
N GLN A 37 22.48 7.84 -4.61
CA GLN A 37 21.56 8.97 -4.69
C GLN A 37 20.45 8.88 -3.63
N TYR A 38 19.88 7.69 -3.39
CA TYR A 38 18.91 7.47 -2.32
C TYR A 38 19.50 7.73 -0.95
N TYR A 39 20.66 7.14 -0.67
CA TYR A 39 21.35 7.28 0.62
C TYR A 39 21.73 8.74 0.92
N LEU A 40 22.15 9.50 -0.09
CA LEU A 40 22.55 10.90 0.04
C LEU A 40 21.41 11.91 -0.20
N TRP A 41 20.18 11.43 -0.40
CA TRP A 41 18.99 12.28 -0.70
C TRP A 41 19.23 13.23 -1.90
N GLN A 42 19.89 12.71 -2.94
CA GLN A 42 20.16 13.42 -4.19
C GLN A 42 19.07 13.16 -5.23
N ASP A 43 19.00 14.01 -6.24
CA ASP A 43 18.13 13.78 -7.40
C ASP A 43 18.51 12.48 -8.09
N VAL A 44 17.52 11.61 -8.30
CA VAL A 44 17.69 10.31 -8.95
C VAL A 44 17.73 10.51 -10.44
N SER A 45 18.85 10.12 -11.07
CA SER A 45 19.10 10.31 -12.50
C SER A 45 18.99 9.04 -13.34
N GLU A 46 18.89 7.89 -12.71
CA GLU A 46 18.65 6.60 -13.37
C GLU A 46 17.15 6.33 -13.43
N VAL A 47 16.71 5.61 -14.47
CA VAL A 47 15.32 5.21 -14.66
C VAL A 47 15.30 3.69 -14.68
N ASP A 48 14.91 3.10 -13.56
CA ASP A 48 14.78 1.65 -13.36
C ASP A 48 13.45 1.34 -12.68
N ASP A 49 13.07 0.08 -12.64
CA ASP A 49 11.78 -0.36 -12.07
C ASP A 49 11.63 -0.03 -10.58
N ASP A 50 12.75 0.01 -9.85
CA ASP A 50 12.80 0.29 -8.40
C ASP A 50 13.09 1.76 -8.06
N ASP A 51 13.11 2.65 -9.05
CA ASP A 51 13.31 4.08 -8.84
C ASP A 51 11.96 4.83 -8.58
N PRO A 52 11.99 6.10 -8.19
CA PRO A 52 10.76 6.88 -7.97
C PRO A 52 9.81 6.91 -9.17
N ASN A 53 10.34 6.88 -10.41
CA ASN A 53 9.53 6.84 -11.61
C ASN A 53 8.86 5.46 -11.79
N GLY A 54 9.59 4.37 -11.56
CA GLY A 54 9.06 3.01 -11.56
C GLY A 54 7.97 2.82 -10.51
N ILE A 55 8.20 3.32 -9.28
CA ILE A 55 7.19 3.32 -8.20
C ILE A 55 5.93 4.07 -8.64
N TRP A 56 6.09 5.26 -9.20
CA TRP A 56 4.98 6.08 -9.69
C TRP A 56 4.16 5.35 -10.76
N GLN A 57 4.83 4.86 -11.78
CA GLN A 57 4.18 4.15 -12.90
C GLN A 57 3.52 2.84 -12.45
N GLY A 58 4.19 2.05 -11.62
CA GLY A 58 3.66 0.80 -11.10
C GLY A 58 2.38 0.99 -10.28
N CYS A 59 2.37 1.98 -9.39
CA CYS A 59 1.18 2.31 -8.60
C CYS A 59 0.02 2.77 -9.50
N TYR A 60 0.25 3.67 -10.47
CA TYR A 60 -0.82 4.11 -11.36
C TYR A 60 -1.29 3.02 -12.33
N SER A 61 -0.43 2.11 -12.75
CA SER A 61 -0.83 0.93 -13.52
C SER A 61 -1.80 0.03 -12.72
N ALA A 62 -1.52 -0.20 -11.43
CA ALA A 62 -2.40 -0.95 -10.55
C ALA A 62 -3.73 -0.22 -10.30
N ILE A 63 -3.70 1.11 -10.12
CA ILE A 63 -4.89 1.95 -10.00
C ILE A 63 -5.74 1.88 -11.27
N SER A 64 -5.11 1.95 -12.45
CA SER A 64 -5.81 1.80 -13.73
C SER A 64 -6.53 0.47 -13.83
N SER A 65 -5.88 -0.62 -13.44
CA SER A 65 -6.49 -1.97 -13.42
C SER A 65 -7.67 -2.06 -12.47
N ALA A 66 -7.58 -1.44 -11.29
CA ALA A 66 -8.69 -1.37 -10.34
C ALA A 66 -9.87 -0.55 -10.91
N ASN A 67 -9.58 0.58 -11.56
CA ASN A 67 -10.61 1.41 -12.21
C ASN A 67 -11.30 0.70 -13.37
N MET A 68 -10.56 -0.07 -14.19
CA MET A 68 -11.15 -0.89 -15.25
C MET A 68 -12.10 -1.94 -14.69
N ALA A 69 -11.75 -2.58 -13.58
CA ALA A 69 -12.63 -3.55 -12.92
C ALA A 69 -13.90 -2.87 -12.38
N LEU A 70 -13.77 -1.72 -11.74
CA LEU A 70 -14.91 -0.93 -11.22
C LEU A 70 -15.83 -0.47 -12.34
N GLN A 71 -15.28 0.02 -13.46
CA GLN A 71 -16.04 0.40 -14.63
C GLN A 71 -16.80 -0.79 -15.23
N ALA A 72 -16.13 -1.92 -15.39
CA ALA A 72 -16.79 -3.13 -15.93
C ALA A 72 -17.96 -3.60 -15.07
N ILE A 73 -17.82 -3.53 -13.73
CA ILE A 73 -18.91 -3.86 -12.79
C ILE A 73 -20.07 -2.88 -12.94
N GLU A 74 -19.79 -1.58 -13.07
CA GLU A 74 -20.80 -0.55 -13.28
C GLU A 74 -21.54 -0.75 -14.62
N GLU A 75 -20.84 -1.02 -15.71
CA GLU A 75 -21.39 -1.31 -17.04
C GLU A 75 -22.31 -2.56 -17.05
N MET A 76 -22.04 -3.53 -16.16
CA MET A 76 -22.92 -4.70 -15.95
C MET A 76 -24.15 -4.39 -15.07
N GLY A 77 -24.35 -3.15 -14.65
CA GLY A 77 -25.47 -2.74 -13.81
C GLY A 77 -25.24 -2.98 -12.31
N ASP A 78 -23.99 -3.06 -11.89
CA ASP A 78 -23.58 -3.18 -10.48
C ASP A 78 -24.23 -4.36 -9.73
N PRO A 79 -24.11 -5.60 -10.26
CA PRO A 79 -24.79 -6.74 -9.68
C PRO A 79 -24.21 -7.10 -8.31
N VAL A 80 -25.08 -7.39 -7.34
CA VAL A 80 -24.69 -7.77 -5.96
C VAL A 80 -23.72 -8.95 -5.91
N SER A 81 -23.80 -9.87 -6.87
CA SER A 81 -22.89 -11.01 -6.98
C SER A 81 -21.42 -10.64 -7.22
N LEU A 82 -21.14 -9.42 -7.66
CA LEU A 82 -19.79 -8.89 -7.86
C LEU A 82 -19.34 -7.93 -6.73
N ASN A 83 -20.11 -7.84 -5.65
CA ASN A 83 -19.72 -7.03 -4.49
C ASN A 83 -18.32 -7.36 -3.92
N PRO A 84 -17.92 -8.63 -3.78
CA PRO A 84 -16.57 -8.94 -3.29
C PRO A 84 -15.46 -8.38 -4.20
N GLN A 85 -15.59 -8.55 -5.52
CA GLN A 85 -14.63 -8.03 -6.49
C GLN A 85 -14.63 -6.50 -6.53
N LYS A 86 -15.80 -5.87 -6.35
CA LYS A 86 -15.93 -4.42 -6.23
C LYS A 86 -15.23 -3.90 -4.97
N GLY A 87 -15.42 -4.59 -3.84
CA GLY A 87 -14.76 -4.27 -2.58
C GLY A 87 -13.24 -4.33 -2.72
N GLU A 88 -12.71 -5.42 -3.28
CA GLU A 88 -11.29 -5.58 -3.52
C GLU A 88 -10.72 -4.50 -4.46
N ALA A 89 -11.41 -4.17 -5.56
CA ALA A 89 -10.97 -3.13 -6.48
C ALA A 89 -10.93 -1.73 -5.82
N LEU A 90 -11.89 -1.41 -4.97
CA LEU A 90 -11.89 -0.17 -4.18
C LEU A 90 -10.71 -0.12 -3.21
N LEU A 91 -10.41 -1.24 -2.53
CA LEU A 91 -9.27 -1.33 -1.61
C LEU A 91 -7.94 -1.24 -2.36
N CYS A 92 -7.78 -1.88 -3.50
CA CYS A 92 -6.59 -1.75 -4.34
C CYS A 92 -6.37 -0.30 -4.77
N ARG A 93 -7.42 0.38 -5.23
CA ARG A 93 -7.33 1.80 -5.60
C ARG A 93 -6.94 2.69 -4.42
N ALA A 94 -7.54 2.49 -3.27
CA ALA A 94 -7.22 3.21 -2.04
C ALA A 94 -5.76 2.97 -1.61
N TYR A 95 -5.32 1.72 -1.62
CA TYR A 95 -3.98 1.32 -1.19
C TYR A 95 -2.88 1.96 -2.04
N TRP A 96 -3.00 1.90 -3.36
CA TRP A 96 -1.96 2.45 -4.22
C TRP A 96 -1.93 3.98 -4.22
N HIS A 97 -3.08 4.65 -4.07
CA HIS A 97 -3.06 6.09 -3.82
C HIS A 97 -2.47 6.44 -2.44
N PHE A 98 -2.67 5.59 -1.43
CA PHE A 98 -2.03 5.78 -0.12
C PHE A 98 -0.51 5.61 -0.21
N VAL A 99 -0.02 4.60 -0.92
CA VAL A 99 1.42 4.42 -1.19
C VAL A 99 1.99 5.65 -1.91
N LEU A 100 1.35 6.10 -3.00
CA LEU A 100 1.78 7.29 -3.74
C LEU A 100 1.80 8.56 -2.86
N ALA A 101 0.75 8.77 -2.06
CA ALA A 101 0.67 9.95 -1.19
C ALA A 101 1.80 9.95 -0.15
N ASN A 102 2.10 8.79 0.46
CA ASN A 102 3.18 8.68 1.45
C ASN A 102 4.58 8.75 0.84
N THR A 103 4.72 8.44 -0.45
CA THR A 103 6.01 8.50 -1.14
C THR A 103 6.31 9.90 -1.69
N PHE A 104 5.29 10.59 -2.25
CA PHE A 104 5.50 11.78 -3.07
C PHE A 104 4.87 13.07 -2.52
N CYS A 105 4.22 13.01 -1.36
CA CYS A 105 3.63 14.19 -0.72
C CYS A 105 4.21 14.39 0.67
N MET A 106 3.93 15.57 1.23
CA MET A 106 4.15 15.83 2.64
C MET A 106 3.28 14.89 3.50
N PRO A 107 3.75 14.45 4.67
CA PRO A 107 2.91 13.70 5.60
C PRO A 107 1.63 14.46 5.91
N TYR A 108 0.50 13.74 6.04
CA TYR A 108 -0.76 14.39 6.38
C TYR A 108 -0.64 15.16 7.70
N ASN A 109 -0.95 16.46 7.64
CA ASN A 109 -1.05 17.32 8.81
C ASN A 109 -2.35 18.12 8.70
N ALA A 110 -3.24 17.95 9.66
CA ALA A 110 -4.56 18.61 9.68
C ALA A 110 -4.50 20.15 9.59
N GLN A 111 -3.36 20.79 9.90
CA GLN A 111 -3.20 22.23 9.82
C GLN A 111 -2.80 22.72 8.42
N THR A 112 -2.18 21.87 7.61
CA THR A 112 -1.63 22.25 6.30
C THR A 112 -2.19 21.42 5.14
N ALA A 113 -2.93 20.34 5.41
CA ALA A 113 -3.40 19.39 4.40
C ALA A 113 -4.26 20.03 3.30
N ASP A 114 -4.96 21.12 3.59
CA ASP A 114 -5.77 21.87 2.60
C ASP A 114 -4.91 22.71 1.63
N THR A 115 -3.64 22.89 1.94
CA THR A 115 -2.69 23.69 1.12
C THR A 115 -1.53 22.84 0.60
N ASP A 116 -1.18 21.77 1.27
CA ASP A 116 -0.15 20.85 0.83
C ASP A 116 -0.57 20.12 -0.45
N MET A 117 0.34 20.08 -1.42
CA MET A 117 0.06 19.50 -2.71
C MET A 117 -0.05 17.96 -2.60
N GLY A 118 -1.18 17.43 -3.08
CA GLY A 118 -1.43 16.00 -3.17
C GLY A 118 -0.89 15.36 -4.44
N ILE A 119 -1.37 14.16 -4.71
CA ILE A 119 -1.21 13.43 -5.98
C ILE A 119 -2.54 13.47 -6.77
N PRO A 120 -2.53 13.22 -8.09
CA PRO A 120 -3.76 12.97 -8.83
C PRO A 120 -4.50 11.75 -8.28
N TYR A 121 -5.76 11.91 -7.88
CA TYR A 121 -6.61 10.78 -7.49
C TYR A 121 -7.47 10.34 -8.67
N ILE A 122 -7.14 9.19 -9.27
CA ILE A 122 -7.75 8.72 -10.52
C ILE A 122 -8.93 7.79 -10.20
N LEU A 123 -10.12 8.21 -10.60
CA LEU A 123 -11.37 7.50 -10.30
C LEU A 123 -11.90 6.66 -11.47
N VAL A 124 -11.42 6.95 -12.68
CA VAL A 124 -11.88 6.31 -13.92
C VAL A 124 -10.67 5.92 -14.78
N PRO A 125 -10.79 4.92 -15.65
CA PRO A 125 -9.75 4.63 -16.61
C PRO A 125 -9.46 5.83 -17.52
N GLU A 126 -8.19 6.06 -17.84
CA GLU A 126 -7.82 7.10 -18.79
C GLU A 126 -8.26 6.68 -20.21
N THR A 127 -9.06 7.54 -20.83
CA THR A 127 -9.58 7.29 -22.20
C THR A 127 -8.93 8.17 -23.25
N LYS A 128 -8.21 9.21 -22.83
CA LYS A 128 -7.56 10.17 -23.73
C LYS A 128 -6.08 10.31 -23.38
N PRO A 129 -5.19 10.07 -24.35
CA PRO A 129 -3.78 10.35 -24.17
C PRO A 129 -3.54 11.83 -23.86
N MET A 130 -2.65 12.12 -22.90
CA MET A 130 -2.18 13.47 -22.56
C MET A 130 -3.15 14.41 -21.82
N GLU A 131 -4.30 13.95 -21.32
CA GLU A 131 -5.02 14.70 -20.29
C GLU A 131 -4.32 14.47 -18.93
N LEU A 132 -3.57 15.47 -18.47
CA LEU A 132 -2.92 15.40 -17.16
C LEU A 132 -3.96 15.77 -16.07
N PRO A 133 -4.30 14.82 -15.19
CA PRO A 133 -5.21 15.12 -14.07
C PRO A 133 -4.57 16.09 -13.09
N SER A 134 -5.40 16.95 -12.46
CA SER A 134 -4.92 17.85 -11.42
C SER A 134 -4.49 17.11 -10.17
N ARG A 135 -3.49 17.63 -9.47
CA ARG A 135 -2.98 16.98 -8.26
C ARG A 135 -3.90 17.14 -7.05
N GLY A 136 -4.65 18.21 -6.96
CA GLY A 136 -5.44 18.50 -5.77
C GLY A 136 -4.58 18.71 -4.50
N THR A 137 -5.21 18.68 -3.34
CA THR A 137 -4.55 18.80 -2.03
C THR A 137 -4.39 17.44 -1.35
N ILE A 138 -3.51 17.35 -0.35
CA ILE A 138 -3.37 16.13 0.44
C ILE A 138 -4.65 15.79 1.23
N ALA A 139 -5.40 16.81 1.65
CA ALA A 139 -6.70 16.62 2.30
C ALA A 139 -7.70 15.94 1.36
N GLU A 140 -7.79 16.38 0.09
CA GLU A 140 -8.66 15.76 -0.91
C GLU A 140 -8.25 14.31 -1.21
N VAL A 141 -6.95 14.03 -1.30
CA VAL A 141 -6.43 12.68 -1.51
C VAL A 141 -6.83 11.75 -0.35
N TYR A 142 -6.58 12.16 0.89
CA TYR A 142 -6.92 11.35 2.06
C TYR A 142 -8.44 11.15 2.22
N ALA A 143 -9.23 12.18 1.91
CA ALA A 143 -10.68 12.05 1.90
C ALA A 143 -11.19 11.03 0.87
N GLN A 144 -10.58 10.99 -0.32
CA GLN A 144 -10.95 10.00 -1.34
C GLN A 144 -10.49 8.58 -0.97
N ILE A 145 -9.29 8.43 -0.40
CA ILE A 145 -8.84 7.14 0.15
C ILE A 145 -9.84 6.63 1.20
N ALA A 146 -10.23 7.48 2.16
CA ALA A 146 -11.22 7.14 3.17
C ALA A 146 -12.54 6.68 2.55
N LYS A 147 -13.01 7.40 1.52
CA LYS A 147 -14.26 7.07 0.82
C LYS A 147 -14.21 5.70 0.13
N ASP A 148 -13.09 5.37 -0.51
CA ASP A 148 -12.91 4.06 -1.14
C ASP A 148 -12.81 2.95 -0.08
N LEU A 149 -12.07 3.16 1.01
CA LEU A 149 -12.00 2.23 2.13
C LEU A 149 -13.37 1.95 2.73
N GLU A 150 -14.10 2.97 3.14
CA GLU A 150 -15.41 2.83 3.80
C GLU A 150 -16.46 2.15 2.89
N LYS A 151 -16.32 2.31 1.58
CA LYS A 151 -17.17 1.60 0.61
C LYS A 151 -16.71 0.16 0.36
N GLY A 152 -15.40 -0.08 0.34
CA GLY A 152 -14.83 -1.37 0.00
C GLY A 152 -14.89 -2.37 1.15
N LEU A 153 -14.55 -1.96 2.38
CA LEU A 153 -14.46 -2.83 3.53
C LEU A 153 -15.70 -3.72 3.77
N PRO A 154 -16.95 -3.21 3.74
CA PRO A 154 -18.12 -4.04 3.97
C PRO A 154 -18.43 -5.02 2.84
N LEU A 155 -17.81 -4.87 1.67
CA LEU A 155 -18.03 -5.71 0.50
C LEU A 155 -17.04 -6.88 0.42
N ILE A 156 -15.98 -6.89 1.24
CA ILE A 156 -14.98 -7.96 1.23
C ILE A 156 -15.60 -9.28 1.68
N ASP A 157 -15.45 -10.27 0.82
CA ASP A 157 -15.80 -11.66 1.08
C ASP A 157 -14.67 -12.55 0.54
N GLU A 158 -13.91 -13.15 1.45
CA GLU A 158 -12.73 -13.94 1.12
C GLU A 158 -13.08 -15.38 0.69
N ASP A 159 -14.31 -15.81 0.93
CA ASP A 159 -14.78 -17.17 0.59
C ASP A 159 -14.86 -17.40 -0.93
N ILE A 160 -14.85 -16.32 -1.73
CA ILE A 160 -14.81 -16.40 -3.20
C ILE A 160 -13.43 -16.78 -3.76
N TYR A 161 -12.36 -16.70 -2.96
CA TYR A 161 -10.99 -16.92 -3.43
C TYR A 161 -10.47 -18.29 -3.05
N SER A 162 -9.82 -18.96 -4.01
CA SER A 162 -9.14 -20.24 -3.75
C SER A 162 -7.91 -20.09 -2.84
N VAL A 163 -7.25 -18.93 -2.89
CA VAL A 163 -6.10 -18.57 -2.05
C VAL A 163 -6.30 -17.18 -1.51
N PRO A 164 -7.02 -17.01 -0.37
CA PRO A 164 -7.39 -15.69 0.16
C PRO A 164 -6.20 -14.75 0.43
N LYS A 165 -5.02 -15.31 0.76
CA LYS A 165 -3.82 -14.48 1.05
C LYS A 165 -3.23 -13.78 -0.19
N TYR A 166 -3.64 -14.14 -1.40
CA TYR A 166 -3.25 -13.41 -2.61
C TYR A 166 -4.22 -12.27 -2.96
N HIS A 167 -5.15 -11.96 -2.08
CA HIS A 167 -6.19 -10.96 -2.25
C HIS A 167 -6.36 -10.14 -0.97
N PHE A 168 -7.05 -9.01 -1.06
CA PHE A 168 -7.53 -8.34 0.13
C PHE A 168 -8.57 -9.22 0.84
N ASN A 169 -8.08 -10.15 1.68
CA ASN A 169 -8.94 -10.85 2.64
C ASN A 169 -9.36 -9.89 3.75
N ARG A 170 -10.33 -10.30 4.57
CA ARG A 170 -10.88 -9.45 5.62
C ARG A 170 -9.80 -8.89 6.57
N LYS A 171 -8.89 -9.73 7.06
CA LYS A 171 -7.84 -9.29 7.99
C LYS A 171 -6.88 -8.29 7.33
N ALA A 172 -6.44 -8.53 6.10
CA ALA A 172 -5.55 -7.63 5.36
C ALA A 172 -6.23 -6.28 5.08
N ALA A 173 -7.51 -6.30 4.68
CA ALA A 173 -8.29 -5.10 4.42
C ALA A 173 -8.41 -4.20 5.65
N TYR A 174 -8.76 -4.79 6.81
CA TYR A 174 -8.88 -4.04 8.06
C TYR A 174 -7.52 -3.63 8.65
N ALA A 175 -6.46 -4.40 8.42
CA ALA A 175 -5.10 -4.00 8.79
C ALA A 175 -4.64 -2.77 7.98
N PHE A 176 -4.93 -2.74 6.68
CA PHE A 176 -4.69 -1.55 5.87
C PHE A 176 -5.50 -0.35 6.36
N ALA A 177 -6.80 -0.51 6.62
CA ALA A 177 -7.64 0.56 7.14
C ALA A 177 -7.13 1.08 8.49
N THR A 178 -6.66 0.20 9.39
CA THR A 178 -6.02 0.57 10.65
C THR A 178 -4.82 1.49 10.41
N ARG A 179 -3.92 1.08 9.50
CA ARG A 179 -2.74 1.89 9.14
C ARG A 179 -3.15 3.23 8.55
N PHE A 180 -4.09 3.24 7.63
CA PHE A 180 -4.56 4.47 7.00
C PHE A 180 -5.10 5.46 8.05
N TYR A 181 -5.99 5.05 8.95
CA TYR A 181 -6.55 5.94 9.96
C TYR A 181 -5.56 6.35 11.05
N LEU A 182 -4.48 5.60 11.25
CA LEU A 182 -3.36 6.01 12.07
C LEU A 182 -2.57 7.19 11.43
N TYR A 183 -2.46 7.20 10.12
CA TYR A 183 -1.79 8.27 9.35
C TYR A 183 -2.72 9.47 9.10
N TYR A 184 -4.01 9.23 8.93
CA TYR A 184 -5.02 10.26 8.69
C TYR A 184 -5.44 10.93 10.00
N THR A 185 -4.54 11.75 10.56
CA THR A 185 -4.71 12.32 11.89
C THR A 185 -5.43 13.65 11.85
N HIS A 186 -6.65 13.71 12.40
CA HIS A 186 -7.36 14.96 12.66
C HIS A 186 -6.94 15.59 13.99
N SER A 187 -7.12 16.91 14.10
CA SER A 187 -6.78 17.66 15.31
C SER A 187 -7.54 17.17 16.55
N ASP A 188 -8.76 16.66 16.38
CA ASP A 188 -9.60 16.09 17.43
C ASP A 188 -9.31 14.62 17.73
N LYS A 189 -8.35 14.02 17.01
CA LYS A 189 -7.95 12.60 17.12
C LYS A 189 -9.08 11.59 16.89
N SER A 190 -10.18 11.99 16.23
CA SER A 190 -11.35 11.12 15.98
C SER A 190 -11.01 9.84 15.21
N ASN A 191 -10.03 9.91 14.29
CA ASN A 191 -9.62 8.76 13.50
C ASN A 191 -8.86 7.68 14.28
N TYR A 192 -8.31 8.00 15.45
CA TYR A 192 -7.71 6.95 16.31
C TYR A 192 -8.75 5.97 16.83
N THR A 193 -9.98 6.42 17.05
CA THR A 193 -11.07 5.52 17.42
C THR A 193 -11.34 4.50 16.30
N LYS A 194 -11.42 4.95 15.06
CA LYS A 194 -11.55 4.05 13.90
C LYS A 194 -10.36 3.10 13.75
N ALA A 195 -9.13 3.60 13.92
CA ALA A 195 -7.94 2.76 13.87
C ALA A 195 -8.01 1.63 14.94
N ILE A 196 -8.44 1.94 16.16
CA ILE A 196 -8.62 0.95 17.22
C ILE A 196 -9.73 -0.05 16.88
N GLU A 197 -10.87 0.42 16.39
CA GLU A 197 -11.99 -0.43 15.98
C GLU A 197 -11.55 -1.42 14.89
N TYR A 198 -10.84 -0.96 13.87
CA TYR A 198 -10.36 -1.81 12.78
C TYR A 198 -9.23 -2.74 13.22
N ALA A 199 -8.33 -2.29 14.09
CA ALA A 199 -7.33 -3.17 14.70
C ALA A 199 -7.98 -4.33 15.46
N ASN A 200 -9.05 -4.07 16.20
CA ASN A 200 -9.80 -5.11 16.90
C ASN A 200 -10.44 -6.14 15.96
N VAL A 201 -10.82 -5.75 14.73
CA VAL A 201 -11.29 -6.71 13.72
C VAL A 201 -10.16 -7.65 13.27
N VAL A 202 -8.92 -7.13 13.17
CA VAL A 202 -7.75 -7.92 12.76
C VAL A 202 -7.33 -8.89 13.87
N LEU A 203 -7.23 -8.39 15.09
CA LEU A 203 -6.76 -9.14 16.27
C LEU A 203 -7.84 -10.10 16.78
N GLY A 204 -9.13 -9.72 16.65
CA GLY A 204 -10.23 -10.51 17.19
C GLY A 204 -10.17 -10.57 18.73
N THR A 205 -10.43 -11.76 19.26
CA THR A 205 -10.32 -12.09 20.70
C THR A 205 -9.02 -12.80 21.03
N ASP A 206 -8.15 -13.02 20.04
CA ASP A 206 -6.91 -13.75 20.22
C ASP A 206 -5.86 -12.89 20.97
N ASP A 207 -4.92 -13.54 21.60
CA ASP A 207 -3.76 -12.85 22.16
C ASP A 207 -2.98 -12.21 21.00
N PRO A 208 -2.68 -10.91 21.04
CA PRO A 208 -1.89 -10.25 19.99
C PRO A 208 -0.58 -10.97 19.68
N THR A 209 0.03 -11.66 20.66
CA THR A 209 1.26 -12.43 20.47
C THR A 209 1.09 -13.62 19.54
N ASP A 210 -0.14 -14.15 19.37
CA ASP A 210 -0.43 -15.27 18.46
C ASP A 210 -0.39 -14.88 16.99
N VAL A 211 -0.52 -13.59 16.68
CA VAL A 211 -0.52 -13.05 15.31
C VAL A 211 0.75 -12.26 14.99
N LEU A 212 1.62 -12.05 15.97
CA LEU A 212 2.92 -11.40 15.75
C LEU A 212 3.93 -12.38 15.15
N ARG A 213 4.87 -11.84 14.40
CA ARG A 213 6.01 -12.59 13.89
C ARG A 213 6.97 -12.93 15.04
N ASP A 214 7.32 -14.19 15.15
CA ASP A 214 8.36 -14.63 16.09
C ASP A 214 9.77 -14.36 15.52
N TRP A 215 10.29 -13.18 15.79
CA TRP A 215 11.64 -12.79 15.38
C TRP A 215 12.74 -13.65 16.01
N ALA A 216 12.48 -14.23 17.19
CA ALA A 216 13.47 -15.10 17.84
C ALA A 216 13.64 -16.42 17.06
N SER A 217 12.55 -16.95 16.51
CA SER A 217 12.61 -18.14 15.64
C SER A 217 13.39 -17.86 14.36
N LEU A 218 13.20 -16.68 13.73
CA LEU A 218 13.96 -16.28 12.54
C LEU A 218 15.47 -16.18 12.82
N ASN A 219 15.86 -15.70 13.99
CA ASN A 219 17.27 -15.60 14.39
C ASN A 219 17.95 -16.98 14.59
N SER A 220 17.17 -18.05 14.75
CA SER A 220 17.66 -19.42 14.86
C SER A 220 17.87 -20.12 13.51
N LEU A 221 17.42 -19.50 12.41
CA LEU A 221 17.57 -20.05 11.06
C LEU A 221 19.04 -19.98 10.59
N PRO A 222 19.42 -20.82 9.61
CA PRO A 222 20.70 -20.66 8.95
C PRO A 222 20.89 -19.23 8.44
N SER A 223 22.12 -18.72 8.47
CA SER A 223 22.48 -17.37 8.01
C SER A 223 22.41 -17.19 6.47
N ASP A 224 21.63 -18.02 5.80
CA ASP A 224 21.34 -17.93 4.39
C ASP A 224 20.19 -16.94 4.18
N LEU A 225 20.50 -15.82 3.50
CA LEU A 225 19.54 -14.74 3.26
C LEU A 225 18.35 -15.19 2.41
N GLU A 226 18.55 -16.10 1.46
CA GLU A 226 17.49 -16.64 0.64
C GLU A 226 16.50 -17.46 1.48
N TYR A 227 17.03 -18.36 2.34
CA TYR A 227 16.18 -19.16 3.23
C TYR A 227 15.42 -18.32 4.26
N ILE A 228 16.06 -17.28 4.80
CA ILE A 228 15.41 -16.33 5.72
C ILE A 228 14.31 -15.56 4.96
N GLY A 229 14.58 -15.12 3.73
CA GLY A 229 13.62 -14.44 2.87
C GLY A 229 12.39 -15.29 2.60
N ASP A 230 12.59 -16.52 2.15
CA ASP A 230 11.49 -17.47 1.86
C ASP A 230 10.64 -17.77 3.09
N THR A 231 11.28 -17.91 4.26
CA THR A 231 10.56 -18.10 5.52
C THR A 231 9.76 -16.85 5.88
N TYR A 232 10.33 -15.66 5.69
CA TYR A 232 9.69 -14.38 6.00
C TYR A 232 8.43 -14.15 5.17
N ILE A 233 8.46 -14.48 3.88
CA ILE A 233 7.32 -14.30 2.95
C ILE A 233 6.40 -15.52 2.87
N SER A 234 6.62 -16.55 3.69
CA SER A 234 5.83 -17.78 3.62
C SER A 234 4.34 -17.54 3.84
N ILE A 235 3.52 -18.15 2.98
CA ILE A 235 2.06 -18.15 3.10
C ILE A 235 1.58 -18.83 4.39
N SER A 236 2.39 -19.73 4.96
CA SER A 236 2.09 -20.43 6.21
C SER A 236 2.34 -19.57 7.45
N ASP A 237 3.11 -18.48 7.35
CA ASP A 237 3.33 -17.58 8.46
C ASP A 237 2.03 -16.82 8.80
N ARG A 238 1.62 -16.86 10.07
CA ARG A 238 0.41 -16.21 10.56
C ARG A 238 0.47 -14.69 10.50
N ALA A 239 1.66 -14.13 10.61
CA ALA A 239 1.89 -12.68 10.51
C ALA A 239 1.68 -12.15 9.08
N ASN A 240 1.78 -13.01 8.05
CA ASN A 240 1.52 -12.61 6.67
C ASN A 240 0.02 -12.65 6.38
N LEU A 241 -0.60 -11.48 6.38
CA LEU A 241 -2.04 -11.33 6.14
C LEU A 241 -2.38 -11.34 4.66
N MET A 242 -1.49 -10.80 3.83
CA MET A 242 -1.60 -10.77 2.38
C MET A 242 -0.22 -10.92 1.78
N LEU A 243 -0.14 -11.70 0.70
CA LEU A 243 1.08 -11.94 -0.08
C LEU A 243 0.73 -11.66 -1.55
N SER A 244 1.07 -10.50 -2.02
CA SER A 244 0.86 -10.09 -3.42
C SER A 244 2.17 -9.69 -4.07
#